data_12e05dac90fbe3d95a74000c1f30838a
#
_entry.id   12e05dac90fbe3d95a74000c1f30838a
#
_cell.length_a   1.000
_cell.length_b   1.000
_cell.length_c   1.000
_cell.angle_alpha   90.00
_cell.angle_beta   90.00
_cell.angle_gamma   90.00
#
_symmetry.space_group_name_H-M   'P 1'
#
loop_
_entity.id
_entity.type
_entity.pdbx_description
1 polymer ?
#
loop_
_entity_poly.entity_id
_entity_poly.type
_entity_poly.pdbx_seq_one_letter_code
_entity_poly.pdbx_strand_id
1 'polypeptide(L)'
;MTLRNRELAALLTVGVLTAIGFATVYIALKSQVSGGSLGYAVFFFGLYLVAHIVARITVPLADPYLLPMAALLTAIGLTEIYRLGPPSNAFRQGLWIVIGVAAFAATLFALHRDYRVLERYKYVFGVTALVLLFLPRLPVIGEPINGSRLWVHVGSLQFQPGELGKIALIVFLAAYLRERREVLAQGRLKDWGPLLAIWGAAMLLLFVTNDLGSALLYYGIFLAMVYIATARVSFVVAALGLFVVGSFAVTQVTPHVQERVDVWLDPYKHAQSSGYQILQSLYSIAHGGFGGTGLGHGIVTGPTGQQVVPDLNTDFIYSALAQELGLVGAAAILLLYMAFVLRGFQIALAATDGFSKLLAAGLSFGFAFQTFVIVGGITRVIPLTGITLPFVSYGGSSVVANFLLVAGLMLISHRANRQEAGG
;
A
#
# COMPACT_ATOMS: atom_id res chain seq x y z
N MET A 1 3.27 -27.18 -17.12
CA MET A 1 2.43 -25.99 -17.25
C MET A 1 3.36 -24.77 -17.18
N THR A 2 3.34 -23.89 -18.16
CA THR A 2 4.20 -22.68 -18.18
C THR A 2 3.82 -21.71 -17.03
N LEU A 3 4.75 -20.85 -16.60
CA LEU A 3 4.50 -19.87 -15.53
C LEU A 3 3.27 -19.01 -15.84
N ARG A 4 3.12 -18.56 -17.09
CA ARG A 4 1.97 -17.75 -17.51
C ARG A 4 0.64 -18.52 -17.51
N ASN A 5 0.65 -19.80 -17.76
CA ASN A 5 -0.56 -20.61 -17.65
C ASN A 5 -0.98 -20.83 -16.19
N ARG A 6 0.00 -20.91 -15.25
CA ARG A 6 -0.29 -20.93 -13.80
C ARG A 6 -0.91 -19.62 -13.35
N GLU A 7 -0.40 -18.47 -13.84
CA GLU A 7 -0.96 -17.15 -13.58
C GLU A 7 -2.41 -17.06 -14.09
N LEU A 8 -2.67 -17.49 -15.32
CA LEU A 8 -4.02 -17.48 -15.89
C LEU A 8 -4.98 -18.35 -15.06
N ALA A 9 -4.56 -19.54 -14.67
CA ALA A 9 -5.39 -20.43 -13.84
C ALA A 9 -5.72 -19.78 -12.49
N ALA A 10 -4.75 -19.12 -11.85
CA ALA A 10 -4.97 -18.38 -10.61
C ALA A 10 -5.91 -17.17 -10.82
N LEU A 11 -5.75 -16.43 -11.92
CA LEU A 11 -6.65 -15.30 -12.25
C LEU A 11 -8.09 -15.77 -12.54
N LEU A 12 -8.28 -16.94 -13.16
CA LEU A 12 -9.61 -17.54 -13.32
C LEU A 12 -10.26 -17.83 -11.96
N THR A 13 -9.49 -18.39 -11.02
CA THR A 13 -9.97 -18.61 -9.64
C THR A 13 -10.35 -17.29 -8.97
N VAL A 14 -9.51 -16.24 -9.10
CA VAL A 14 -9.82 -14.90 -8.60
C VAL A 14 -11.10 -14.34 -9.24
N GLY A 15 -11.27 -14.52 -10.55
CA GLY A 15 -12.48 -14.09 -11.25
C GLY A 15 -13.75 -14.74 -10.71
N VAL A 16 -13.72 -16.05 -10.44
CA VAL A 16 -14.84 -16.78 -9.82
C VAL A 16 -15.10 -16.27 -8.40
N LEU A 17 -14.06 -16.10 -7.57
CA LEU A 17 -14.20 -15.57 -6.22
C LEU A 17 -14.78 -14.14 -6.23
N THR A 18 -14.35 -13.31 -7.18
CA THR A 18 -14.88 -11.94 -7.37
C THR A 18 -16.37 -11.98 -7.70
N ALA A 19 -16.78 -12.86 -8.63
CA ALA A 19 -18.17 -13.01 -9.00
C ALA A 19 -19.05 -13.46 -7.82
N ILE A 20 -18.56 -14.43 -7.03
CA ILE A 20 -19.24 -14.89 -5.80
C ILE A 20 -19.33 -13.74 -4.80
N GLY A 21 -18.23 -12.99 -4.53
CA GLY A 21 -18.22 -11.87 -3.59
C GLY A 21 -19.25 -10.79 -3.95
N PHE A 22 -19.24 -10.32 -5.20
CA PHE A 22 -20.22 -9.33 -5.68
C PHE A 22 -21.66 -9.86 -5.63
N ALA A 23 -21.89 -11.12 -6.02
CA ALA A 23 -23.23 -11.72 -5.96
C ALA A 23 -23.74 -11.78 -4.52
N THR A 24 -22.88 -12.21 -3.57
CA THR A 24 -23.23 -12.30 -2.15
C THR A 24 -23.61 -10.93 -1.57
N VAL A 25 -22.77 -9.93 -1.80
CA VAL A 25 -23.02 -8.54 -1.34
C VAL A 25 -24.28 -7.98 -1.98
N TYR A 26 -24.49 -8.23 -3.26
CA TYR A 26 -25.67 -7.72 -3.95
C TYR A 26 -26.97 -8.35 -3.44
N ILE A 27 -26.96 -9.66 -3.17
CA ILE A 27 -28.10 -10.37 -2.55
C ILE A 27 -28.39 -9.79 -1.17
N ALA A 28 -27.37 -9.56 -0.35
CA ALA A 28 -27.51 -8.98 0.98
C ALA A 28 -28.12 -7.57 0.95
N LEU A 29 -27.76 -6.74 -0.06
CA LEU A 29 -28.27 -5.37 -0.18
C LEU A 29 -29.65 -5.27 -0.83
N LYS A 30 -29.99 -6.13 -1.80
CA LYS A 30 -31.18 -5.98 -2.68
C LYS A 30 -32.05 -7.23 -2.80
N SER A 31 -31.74 -8.30 -2.08
CA SER A 31 -32.45 -9.60 -2.09
C SER A 31 -32.61 -10.24 -3.49
N GLN A 32 -31.84 -9.81 -4.47
CA GLN A 32 -31.88 -10.32 -5.85
C GLN A 32 -30.51 -10.27 -6.50
N VAL A 33 -30.19 -11.22 -7.38
CA VAL A 33 -29.02 -11.14 -8.27
C VAL A 33 -29.41 -10.33 -9.51
N SER A 34 -28.64 -9.31 -9.84
CA SER A 34 -28.86 -8.53 -11.07
C SER A 34 -27.68 -8.63 -12.03
N GLY A 35 -27.96 -8.36 -13.33
CA GLY A 35 -26.91 -8.24 -14.34
C GLY A 35 -25.82 -7.21 -13.99
N GLY A 36 -26.15 -6.19 -13.17
CA GLY A 36 -25.18 -5.19 -12.71
C GLY A 36 -24.08 -5.75 -11.81
N SER A 37 -24.40 -6.70 -10.90
CA SER A 37 -23.38 -7.32 -10.02
C SER A 37 -22.40 -8.20 -10.81
N LEU A 38 -22.90 -8.93 -11.78
CA LEU A 38 -22.07 -9.73 -12.68
C LEU A 38 -21.25 -8.84 -13.64
N GLY A 39 -21.77 -7.68 -14.02
CA GLY A 39 -21.08 -6.70 -14.85
C GLY A 39 -19.77 -6.22 -14.22
N TYR A 40 -19.75 -5.94 -12.92
CA TYR A 40 -18.51 -5.60 -12.20
C TYR A 40 -17.50 -6.75 -12.21
N ALA A 41 -17.93 -8.00 -12.01
CA ALA A 41 -17.05 -9.16 -12.02
C ALA A 41 -16.46 -9.42 -13.43
N VAL A 42 -17.25 -9.29 -14.48
CA VAL A 42 -16.80 -9.44 -15.87
C VAL A 42 -15.82 -8.34 -16.25
N PHE A 43 -16.13 -7.08 -15.90
CA PHE A 43 -15.24 -5.94 -16.11
C PHE A 43 -13.89 -6.15 -15.42
N PHE A 44 -13.92 -6.53 -14.15
CA PHE A 44 -12.74 -6.77 -13.35
C PHE A 44 -11.89 -7.90 -13.93
N PHE A 45 -12.50 -9.04 -14.28
CA PHE A 45 -11.81 -10.15 -14.90
C PHE A 45 -11.20 -9.77 -16.26
N GLY A 46 -11.95 -9.05 -17.11
CA GLY A 46 -11.46 -8.55 -18.39
C GLY A 46 -10.23 -7.65 -18.24
N LEU A 47 -10.23 -6.76 -17.24
CA LEU A 47 -9.12 -5.88 -16.95
C LEU A 47 -7.85 -6.65 -16.55
N TYR A 48 -7.98 -7.65 -15.67
CA TYR A 48 -6.85 -8.48 -15.29
C TYR A 48 -6.39 -9.46 -16.38
N LEU A 49 -7.29 -9.84 -17.28
CA LEU A 49 -6.92 -10.58 -18.48
C LEU A 49 -6.02 -9.72 -19.40
N VAL A 50 -6.32 -8.43 -19.56
CA VAL A 50 -5.45 -7.49 -20.28
C VAL A 50 -4.09 -7.38 -19.58
N ALA A 51 -4.05 -7.21 -18.26
CA ALA A 51 -2.80 -7.18 -17.49
C ALA A 51 -1.98 -8.48 -17.68
N HIS A 52 -2.66 -9.66 -17.68
CA HIS A 52 -2.03 -10.95 -17.94
C HIS A 52 -1.44 -11.04 -19.35
N ILE A 53 -2.16 -10.59 -20.38
CA ILE A 53 -1.67 -10.59 -21.76
C ILE A 53 -0.43 -9.72 -21.88
N VAL A 54 -0.44 -8.53 -21.28
CA VAL A 54 0.73 -7.65 -21.23
C VAL A 54 1.91 -8.32 -20.55
N ALA A 55 1.70 -8.93 -19.38
CA ALA A 55 2.75 -9.67 -18.66
C ALA A 55 3.27 -10.86 -19.46
N ARG A 56 2.41 -11.57 -20.19
CA ARG A 56 2.78 -12.70 -21.05
C ARG A 56 3.69 -12.29 -22.21
N ILE A 57 3.48 -11.10 -22.75
CA ILE A 57 4.27 -10.55 -23.87
C ILE A 57 5.59 -9.95 -23.37
N THR A 58 5.57 -9.20 -22.29
CA THR A 58 6.70 -8.39 -21.84
C THR A 58 7.63 -9.11 -20.88
N VAL A 59 7.07 -9.89 -19.94
CA VAL A 59 7.80 -10.54 -18.84
C VAL A 59 7.41 -12.03 -18.67
N PRO A 60 7.58 -12.89 -19.69
CA PRO A 60 7.07 -14.26 -19.70
C PRO A 60 7.61 -15.16 -18.58
N LEU A 61 8.79 -14.86 -18.02
CA LEU A 61 9.42 -15.61 -16.94
C LEU A 61 9.23 -15.00 -15.54
N ALA A 62 8.44 -13.93 -15.40
CA ALA A 62 8.17 -13.34 -14.11
C ALA A 62 7.38 -14.29 -13.19
N ASP A 63 7.42 -14.04 -11.87
CA ASP A 63 6.66 -14.80 -10.87
C ASP A 63 5.16 -14.81 -11.23
N PRO A 64 4.52 -16.00 -11.26
CA PRO A 64 3.14 -16.15 -11.73
C PRO A 64 2.09 -15.79 -10.67
N TYR A 65 2.47 -15.51 -9.44
CA TYR A 65 1.52 -15.32 -8.33
C TYR A 65 1.33 -13.86 -7.93
N LEU A 66 2.27 -12.95 -8.26
CA LEU A 66 2.17 -11.54 -7.87
C LEU A 66 0.90 -10.87 -8.42
N LEU A 67 0.63 -11.02 -9.70
CA LEU A 67 -0.55 -10.42 -10.33
C LEU A 67 -1.87 -11.01 -9.81
N PRO A 68 -2.05 -12.34 -9.66
CA PRO A 68 -3.25 -12.92 -9.05
C PRO A 68 -3.47 -12.49 -7.60
N MET A 69 -2.42 -12.38 -6.78
CA MET A 69 -2.56 -11.91 -5.40
C MET A 69 -2.98 -10.43 -5.34
N ALA A 70 -2.39 -9.58 -6.18
CA ALA A 70 -2.82 -8.18 -6.32
C ALA A 70 -4.28 -8.09 -6.80
N ALA A 71 -4.69 -8.93 -7.76
CA ALA A 71 -6.04 -9.02 -8.24
C ALA A 71 -7.02 -9.43 -7.14
N LEU A 72 -6.69 -10.44 -6.34
CA LEU A 72 -7.56 -10.89 -5.25
C LEU A 72 -7.72 -9.80 -4.16
N LEU A 73 -6.64 -9.14 -3.75
CA LEU A 73 -6.72 -8.02 -2.81
C LEU A 73 -7.59 -6.88 -3.36
N THR A 74 -7.40 -6.54 -4.64
CA THR A 74 -8.20 -5.49 -5.30
C THR A 74 -9.68 -5.88 -5.40
N ALA A 75 -9.97 -7.16 -5.65
CA ALA A 75 -11.34 -7.68 -5.71
C ALA A 75 -12.05 -7.59 -4.35
N ILE A 76 -11.34 -8.01 -3.28
CA ILE A 76 -11.84 -7.89 -1.90
C ILE A 76 -12.15 -6.42 -1.59
N GLY A 77 -11.19 -5.53 -1.86
CA GLY A 77 -11.36 -4.10 -1.63
C GLY A 77 -12.53 -3.50 -2.42
N LEU A 78 -12.62 -3.77 -3.72
CA LEU A 78 -13.68 -3.22 -4.56
C LEU A 78 -15.07 -3.73 -4.14
N THR A 79 -15.17 -5.01 -3.78
CA THR A 79 -16.43 -5.61 -3.29
C THR A 79 -16.89 -4.93 -2.00
N GLU A 80 -15.94 -4.69 -1.07
CA GLU A 80 -16.26 -4.05 0.19
C GLU A 80 -16.57 -2.55 0.03
N ILE A 81 -15.83 -1.83 -0.82
CA ILE A 81 -16.12 -0.43 -1.16
C ILE A 81 -17.50 -0.29 -1.81
N TYR A 82 -17.89 -1.23 -2.68
CA TYR A 82 -19.22 -1.27 -3.28
C TYR A 82 -20.32 -1.41 -2.22
N ARG A 83 -20.05 -2.18 -1.17
CA ARG A 83 -20.98 -2.40 -0.07
C ARG A 83 -21.06 -1.20 0.89
N LEU A 84 -19.90 -0.62 1.27
CA LEU A 84 -19.80 0.36 2.35
C LEU A 84 -20.18 1.79 1.94
N GLY A 85 -20.10 2.11 0.67
CA GLY A 85 -20.26 3.47 0.19
C GLY A 85 -21.33 3.66 -0.89
N PRO A 86 -21.55 4.90 -1.32
CA PRO A 86 -22.42 5.17 -2.47
C PRO A 86 -21.82 4.52 -3.73
N PRO A 87 -22.64 4.14 -4.73
CA PRO A 87 -22.19 3.52 -5.98
C PRO A 87 -21.11 4.31 -6.71
N SER A 88 -21.05 5.64 -6.51
CA SER A 88 -20.02 6.51 -7.07
C SER A 88 -18.61 6.18 -6.55
N ASN A 89 -18.47 5.69 -5.32
CA ASN A 89 -17.16 5.32 -4.75
C ASN A 89 -16.61 4.06 -5.43
N ALA A 90 -17.43 3.04 -5.62
CA ALA A 90 -17.04 1.84 -6.35
C ALA A 90 -16.68 2.14 -7.81
N PHE A 91 -17.45 3.02 -8.48
CA PHE A 91 -17.14 3.47 -9.82
C PHE A 91 -15.80 4.21 -9.90
N ARG A 92 -15.57 5.18 -9.01
CA ARG A 92 -14.28 5.91 -8.93
C ARG A 92 -13.12 4.98 -8.63
N GLN A 93 -13.28 4.03 -7.70
CA GLN A 93 -12.26 3.03 -7.41
C GLN A 93 -11.99 2.14 -8.63
N GLY A 94 -13.03 1.71 -9.34
CA GLY A 94 -12.90 0.98 -10.61
C GLY A 94 -12.09 1.76 -11.65
N LEU A 95 -12.34 3.07 -11.79
CA LEU A 95 -11.57 3.94 -12.69
C LEU A 95 -10.09 4.00 -12.28
N TRP A 96 -9.79 4.11 -10.98
CA TRP A 96 -8.42 4.10 -10.48
C TRP A 96 -7.72 2.75 -10.71
N ILE A 97 -8.46 1.64 -10.63
CA ILE A 97 -7.91 0.31 -10.97
C ILE A 97 -7.55 0.26 -12.46
N VAL A 98 -8.38 0.82 -13.35
CA VAL A 98 -8.05 0.93 -14.79
C VAL A 98 -6.78 1.74 -15.00
N ILE A 99 -6.67 2.91 -14.35
CA ILE A 99 -5.46 3.76 -14.42
C ILE A 99 -4.25 3.00 -13.87
N GLY A 100 -4.41 2.26 -12.77
CA GLY A 100 -3.35 1.44 -12.17
C GLY A 100 -2.88 0.32 -13.11
N VAL A 101 -3.80 -0.42 -13.73
CA VAL A 101 -3.47 -1.45 -14.73
C VAL A 101 -2.84 -0.84 -15.98
N ALA A 102 -3.29 0.32 -16.42
CA ALA A 102 -2.66 1.04 -17.53
C ALA A 102 -1.22 1.49 -17.17
N ALA A 103 -1.00 2.00 -15.96
CA ALA A 103 0.33 2.35 -15.45
C ALA A 103 1.25 1.12 -15.33
N PHE A 104 0.72 0.00 -14.84
CA PHE A 104 1.40 -1.30 -14.83
C PHE A 104 1.83 -1.73 -16.23
N ALA A 105 0.90 -1.72 -17.20
CA ALA A 105 1.18 -2.07 -18.58
C ALA A 105 2.23 -1.15 -19.20
N ALA A 106 2.08 0.17 -19.03
CA ALA A 106 3.02 1.16 -19.52
C ALA A 106 4.43 0.95 -18.94
N THR A 107 4.53 0.67 -17.65
CA THR A 107 5.81 0.39 -16.97
C THR A 107 6.45 -0.87 -17.52
N LEU A 108 5.70 -1.96 -17.70
CA LEU A 108 6.21 -3.17 -18.29
C LEU A 108 6.70 -2.94 -19.72
N PHE A 109 5.92 -2.26 -20.59
CA PHE A 109 6.35 -1.96 -21.96
C PHE A 109 7.56 -1.04 -22.02
N ALA A 110 7.66 -0.04 -21.14
CA ALA A 110 8.78 0.89 -21.12
C ALA A 110 10.08 0.24 -20.63
N LEU A 111 9.99 -0.66 -19.63
CA LEU A 111 11.15 -1.13 -18.89
C LEU A 111 11.48 -2.63 -19.10
N HIS A 112 10.71 -3.38 -19.93
CA HIS A 112 10.95 -4.82 -20.13
C HIS A 112 12.33 -5.14 -20.72
N ARG A 113 12.92 -4.22 -21.47
CA ARG A 113 14.25 -4.40 -22.05
C ARG A 113 15.35 -4.25 -21.02
N ASP A 114 15.34 -3.16 -20.27
CA ASP A 114 16.28 -2.93 -19.17
C ASP A 114 15.73 -1.91 -18.14
N TYR A 115 15.16 -2.39 -17.06
CA TYR A 115 14.68 -1.54 -15.97
C TYR A 115 15.82 -0.92 -15.14
N ARG A 116 17.08 -1.39 -15.29
CA ARG A 116 18.22 -0.81 -14.58
C ARG A 116 18.57 0.61 -15.06
N VAL A 117 17.97 1.06 -16.15
CA VAL A 117 18.02 2.46 -16.53
C VAL A 117 17.58 3.39 -15.39
N LEU A 118 16.68 2.93 -14.49
CA LEU A 118 16.24 3.66 -13.32
C LEU A 118 17.40 4.00 -12.38
N GLU A 119 18.39 3.11 -12.25
CA GLU A 119 19.58 3.34 -11.42
C GLU A 119 20.38 4.55 -11.88
N ARG A 120 20.48 4.74 -13.21
CA ARG A 120 21.21 5.87 -13.81
C ARG A 120 20.60 7.22 -13.46
N TYR A 121 19.27 7.26 -13.29
CA TYR A 121 18.54 8.50 -13.02
C TYR A 121 18.17 8.67 -11.53
N LYS A 122 18.96 8.08 -10.60
CA LYS A 122 18.66 8.07 -9.15
C LYS A 122 18.34 9.45 -8.57
N TYR A 123 19.10 10.49 -8.89
CA TYR A 123 18.83 11.84 -8.38
C TYR A 123 17.55 12.45 -8.97
N VAL A 124 17.18 12.09 -10.19
CA VAL A 124 15.89 12.48 -10.76
C VAL A 124 14.77 11.88 -9.93
N PHE A 125 14.85 10.60 -9.54
CA PHE A 125 13.87 9.96 -8.66
C PHE A 125 13.85 10.58 -7.27
N GLY A 126 15.02 10.92 -6.69
CA GLY A 126 15.09 11.61 -5.41
C GLY A 126 14.40 12.98 -5.43
N VAL A 127 14.71 13.79 -6.45
CA VAL A 127 14.06 15.10 -6.64
C VAL A 127 12.56 14.94 -6.96
N THR A 128 12.19 13.99 -7.80
CA THR A 128 10.77 13.70 -8.11
C THR A 128 10.00 13.34 -6.84
N ALA A 129 10.58 12.54 -5.93
CA ALA A 129 9.96 12.24 -4.65
C ALA A 129 9.69 13.51 -3.83
N LEU A 130 10.67 14.43 -3.75
CA LEU A 130 10.51 15.70 -3.04
C LEU A 130 9.47 16.61 -3.70
N VAL A 131 9.47 16.71 -5.03
CA VAL A 131 8.48 17.48 -5.77
C VAL A 131 7.07 16.94 -5.53
N LEU A 132 6.88 15.61 -5.59
CA LEU A 132 5.59 14.98 -5.33
C LEU A 132 5.12 15.23 -3.89
N LEU A 133 6.00 15.18 -2.89
CA LEU A 133 5.67 15.49 -1.50
C LEU A 133 5.36 16.97 -1.28
N PHE A 134 5.97 17.85 -2.05
CA PHE A 134 5.72 19.30 -1.97
C PHE A 134 4.44 19.73 -2.70
N LEU A 135 4.02 18.98 -3.73
CA LEU A 135 2.91 19.34 -4.63
C LEU A 135 1.60 19.72 -3.90
N PRO A 136 1.14 19.03 -2.83
CA PRO A 136 -0.07 19.37 -2.10
C PRO A 136 0.02 20.72 -1.34
N ARG A 137 1.20 21.30 -1.24
CA ARG A 137 1.42 22.61 -0.62
C ARG A 137 1.12 23.78 -1.54
N LEU A 138 1.08 23.54 -2.84
CA LEU A 138 0.80 24.59 -3.80
C LEU A 138 -0.66 25.07 -3.62
N PRO A 139 -0.88 26.40 -3.44
CA PRO A 139 -2.19 26.94 -3.08
C PRO A 139 -3.27 26.75 -4.15
N VAL A 140 -2.87 26.52 -5.40
CA VAL A 140 -3.78 26.39 -6.55
C VAL A 140 -4.35 24.98 -6.69
N ILE A 141 -3.60 23.95 -6.29
CA ILE A 141 -3.92 22.53 -6.56
C ILE A 141 -4.06 21.70 -5.29
N GLY A 142 -3.50 22.17 -4.16
CA GLY A 142 -3.55 21.46 -2.88
C GLY A 142 -4.78 21.84 -2.07
N GLU A 143 -5.52 20.85 -1.58
CA GLU A 143 -6.69 21.03 -0.72
C GLU A 143 -6.44 20.49 0.68
N PRO A 144 -6.76 21.29 1.74
CA PRO A 144 -6.71 20.79 3.10
C PRO A 144 -7.95 19.92 3.39
N ILE A 145 -7.73 18.66 3.76
CA ILE A 145 -8.77 17.73 4.20
C ILE A 145 -8.42 17.27 5.61
N ASN A 146 -9.36 17.39 6.54
CA ASN A 146 -9.17 17.00 7.95
C ASN A 146 -7.89 17.59 8.59
N GLY A 147 -7.54 18.83 8.26
CA GLY A 147 -6.35 19.53 8.81
C GLY A 147 -5.02 19.13 8.17
N SER A 148 -4.98 18.19 7.25
CA SER A 148 -3.78 17.76 6.52
C SER A 148 -3.84 18.18 5.06
N ARG A 149 -2.71 18.61 4.49
CA ARG A 149 -2.58 18.96 3.06
C ARG A 149 -1.83 17.84 2.32
N LEU A 150 -2.55 16.79 1.95
CA LEU A 150 -2.00 15.58 1.32
C LEU A 150 -2.52 15.36 -0.10
N TRP A 151 -3.60 16.04 -0.45
CA TRP A 151 -4.38 15.79 -1.65
C TRP A 151 -4.20 16.90 -2.68
N VAL A 152 -4.18 16.48 -3.94
CA VAL A 152 -4.16 17.34 -5.13
C VAL A 152 -5.38 17.00 -5.97
N HIS A 153 -6.09 18.01 -6.45
CA HIS A 153 -7.20 17.86 -7.37
C HIS A 153 -6.75 18.10 -8.81
N VAL A 154 -7.09 17.16 -9.68
CA VAL A 154 -6.95 17.30 -11.13
C VAL A 154 -8.32 17.04 -11.76
N GLY A 155 -9.06 18.10 -12.02
CA GLY A 155 -10.47 18.00 -12.42
C GLY A 155 -11.32 17.37 -11.31
N SER A 156 -12.03 16.27 -11.60
CA SER A 156 -12.83 15.53 -10.63
C SER A 156 -12.07 14.43 -9.88
N LEU A 157 -10.80 14.22 -10.20
CA LEU A 157 -9.97 13.19 -9.57
C LEU A 157 -9.14 13.76 -8.43
N GLN A 158 -9.22 13.09 -7.29
CA GLN A 158 -8.41 13.39 -6.11
C GLN A 158 -7.23 12.43 -6.07
N PHE A 159 -6.04 12.98 -5.93
CA PHE A 159 -4.78 12.25 -6.02
C PHE A 159 -3.86 12.61 -4.84
N GLN A 160 -3.24 11.61 -4.22
CA GLN A 160 -2.24 11.78 -3.17
C GLN A 160 -0.84 11.51 -3.74
N PRO A 161 -0.05 12.55 -4.04
CA PRO A 161 1.25 12.39 -4.71
C PRO A 161 2.27 11.62 -3.87
N GLY A 162 2.16 11.64 -2.53
CA GLY A 162 3.04 10.91 -1.61
C GLY A 162 3.10 9.40 -1.89
N GLU A 163 2.02 8.78 -2.36
CA GLU A 163 2.04 7.35 -2.70
C GLU A 163 3.03 7.04 -3.84
N LEU A 164 3.08 7.88 -4.88
CA LEU A 164 4.10 7.77 -5.94
C LEU A 164 5.48 8.23 -5.46
N GLY A 165 5.53 9.25 -4.60
CA GLY A 165 6.76 9.72 -3.96
C GLY A 165 7.49 8.60 -3.21
N LYS A 166 6.75 7.72 -2.55
CA LYS A 166 7.26 6.51 -1.89
C LYS A 166 8.02 5.61 -2.87
N ILE A 167 7.44 5.29 -4.02
CA ILE A 167 8.09 4.45 -5.03
C ILE A 167 9.34 5.14 -5.58
N ALA A 168 9.27 6.43 -5.89
CA ALA A 168 10.41 7.20 -6.35
C ALA A 168 11.56 7.24 -5.33
N LEU A 169 11.24 7.41 -4.05
CA LEU A 169 12.24 7.37 -2.97
C LEU A 169 12.89 5.99 -2.84
N ILE A 170 12.12 4.90 -2.95
CA ILE A 170 12.66 3.53 -2.92
C ILE A 170 13.64 3.32 -4.08
N VAL A 171 13.32 3.78 -5.30
CA VAL A 171 14.22 3.71 -6.46
C VAL A 171 15.50 4.49 -6.20
N PHE A 172 15.40 5.73 -5.68
CA PHE A 172 16.56 6.53 -5.29
C PHE A 172 17.43 5.83 -4.27
N LEU A 173 16.81 5.33 -3.18
CA LEU A 173 17.53 4.64 -2.10
C LEU A 173 18.22 3.38 -2.61
N ALA A 174 17.55 2.56 -3.43
CA ALA A 174 18.13 1.34 -3.98
C ALA A 174 19.39 1.63 -4.83
N ALA A 175 19.31 2.64 -5.69
CA ALA A 175 20.43 3.03 -6.55
C ALA A 175 21.57 3.68 -5.77
N TYR A 176 21.26 4.59 -4.84
CA TYR A 176 22.26 5.30 -4.06
C TYR A 176 22.99 4.36 -3.09
N LEU A 177 22.24 3.54 -2.35
CA LEU A 177 22.80 2.60 -1.39
C LEU A 177 23.66 1.53 -2.07
N ARG A 178 23.25 1.05 -3.25
CA ARG A 178 24.08 0.11 -4.04
C ARG A 178 25.43 0.70 -4.40
N GLU A 179 25.45 1.94 -4.92
CA GLU A 179 26.69 2.59 -5.37
C GLU A 179 27.62 2.94 -4.21
N ARG A 180 27.08 3.34 -3.06
CA ARG A 180 27.83 3.83 -1.91
C ARG A 180 27.95 2.83 -0.76
N ARG A 181 27.57 1.57 -0.96
CA ARG A 181 27.48 0.53 0.07
C ARG A 181 28.73 0.44 0.95
N GLU A 182 29.91 0.34 0.31
CA GLU A 182 31.19 0.14 1.01
C GLU A 182 31.59 1.37 1.82
N VAL A 183 31.40 2.56 1.25
CA VAL A 183 31.73 3.84 1.89
C VAL A 183 30.78 4.12 3.06
N LEU A 184 29.48 3.92 2.87
CA LEU A 184 28.48 4.07 3.93
C LEU A 184 28.71 3.09 5.09
N ALA A 185 29.15 1.87 4.77
CA ALA A 185 29.50 0.87 5.78
C ALA A 185 30.70 1.31 6.65
N GLN A 186 31.58 2.22 6.21
CA GLN A 186 32.65 2.76 7.01
C GLN A 186 32.18 3.78 8.07
N GLY A 187 30.93 4.29 7.95
CA GLY A 187 30.31 5.18 8.94
C GLY A 187 30.81 6.63 8.90
N ARG A 188 31.43 7.08 7.81
CA ARG A 188 31.91 8.47 7.67
C ARG A 188 30.73 9.38 7.35
N LEU A 189 30.36 10.29 8.24
CA LEU A 189 29.21 11.18 8.11
C LEU A 189 29.16 11.98 6.80
N LYS A 190 30.32 12.42 6.27
CA LYS A 190 30.38 13.17 5.02
C LYS A 190 29.81 12.41 3.80
N ASP A 191 29.90 11.08 3.83
CA ASP A 191 29.46 10.24 2.72
C ASP A 191 27.93 9.99 2.75
N TRP A 192 27.28 10.30 3.86
CA TRP A 192 25.84 10.25 4.05
C TRP A 192 25.11 11.53 3.56
N GLY A 193 25.87 12.61 3.25
CA GLY A 193 25.31 13.92 2.95
C GLY A 193 24.14 13.93 1.95
N PRO A 194 24.31 13.49 0.69
CA PRO A 194 23.23 13.51 -0.30
C PRO A 194 22.05 12.63 0.08
N LEU A 195 22.32 11.48 0.73
CA LEU A 195 21.30 10.55 1.19
C LEU A 195 20.42 11.20 2.27
N LEU A 196 21.07 11.75 3.31
CA LEU A 196 20.40 12.41 4.42
C LEU A 196 19.70 13.72 3.99
N ALA A 197 20.27 14.42 2.99
CA ALA A 197 19.65 15.64 2.46
C ALA A 197 18.30 15.34 1.78
N ILE A 198 18.24 14.37 0.88
CA ILE A 198 17.00 14.00 0.17
C ILE A 198 16.00 13.35 1.15
N TRP A 199 16.47 12.41 1.96
CA TRP A 199 15.61 11.74 2.92
C TRP A 199 15.13 12.70 4.03
N GLY A 200 16.02 13.52 4.58
CA GLY A 200 15.68 14.51 5.60
C GLY A 200 14.72 15.58 5.08
N ALA A 201 14.91 16.04 3.84
CA ALA A 201 13.95 16.93 3.18
C ALA A 201 12.57 16.28 3.02
N ALA A 202 12.51 14.98 2.64
CA ALA A 202 11.26 14.24 2.58
C ALA A 202 10.58 14.14 3.96
N MET A 203 11.34 13.83 5.02
CA MET A 203 10.84 13.79 6.40
C MET A 203 10.32 15.16 6.85
N LEU A 204 11.07 16.23 6.57
CA LEU A 204 10.66 17.61 6.90
C LEU A 204 9.35 17.97 6.18
N LEU A 205 9.22 17.67 4.89
CA LEU A 205 7.99 17.91 4.13
C LEU A 205 6.80 17.15 4.71
N LEU A 206 6.95 15.88 5.06
CA LEU A 206 5.89 15.07 5.67
C LEU A 206 5.50 15.60 7.07
N PHE A 207 6.47 16.04 7.86
CA PHE A 207 6.21 16.69 9.15
C PHE A 207 5.41 17.99 8.97
N VAL A 208 5.85 18.86 8.06
CA VAL A 208 5.20 20.15 7.77
C VAL A 208 3.80 19.98 7.17
N THR A 209 3.51 18.85 6.47
CA THR A 209 2.17 18.52 5.95
C THR A 209 1.27 17.81 6.95
N ASN A 210 1.75 17.55 8.18
CA ASN A 210 1.08 16.75 9.21
C ASN A 210 0.78 15.31 8.78
N ASP A 211 1.59 14.74 7.84
CA ASP A 211 1.48 13.35 7.40
C ASP A 211 2.42 12.44 8.17
N LEU A 212 2.11 12.23 9.43
CA LEU A 212 2.93 11.40 10.32
C LEU A 212 2.86 9.92 10.00
N GLY A 213 1.74 9.47 9.42
CA GLY A 213 1.59 8.09 8.96
C GLY A 213 2.57 7.76 7.83
N SER A 214 2.60 8.62 6.80
CA SER A 214 3.59 8.49 5.73
C SER A 214 5.01 8.72 6.23
N ALA A 215 5.23 9.63 7.19
CA ALA A 215 6.56 9.85 7.78
C ALA A 215 7.09 8.57 8.46
N LEU A 216 6.26 7.89 9.24
CA LEU A 216 6.61 6.60 9.84
C LEU A 216 6.93 5.55 8.76
N LEU A 217 6.12 5.48 7.70
CA LEU A 217 6.33 4.54 6.59
C LEU A 217 7.64 4.81 5.86
N TYR A 218 7.92 6.06 5.50
CA TYR A 218 9.17 6.46 4.83
C TYR A 218 10.40 6.23 5.71
N TYR A 219 10.25 6.49 7.02
CA TYR A 219 11.30 6.22 8.01
C TYR A 219 11.64 4.73 8.07
N GLY A 220 10.61 3.88 8.19
CA GLY A 220 10.80 2.43 8.24
C GLY A 220 11.43 1.86 6.96
N ILE A 221 10.99 2.33 5.78
CA ILE A 221 11.56 1.95 4.49
C ILE A 221 13.05 2.32 4.43
N PHE A 222 13.39 3.57 4.79
CA PHE A 222 14.77 4.03 4.82
C PHE A 222 15.63 3.15 5.72
N LEU A 223 15.18 2.89 6.94
CA LEU A 223 15.91 2.11 7.92
C LEU A 223 16.14 0.67 7.45
N ALA A 224 15.11 0.02 6.93
CA ALA A 224 15.21 -1.32 6.39
C ALA A 224 16.19 -1.40 5.20
N MET A 225 16.09 -0.46 4.26
CA MET A 225 16.98 -0.42 3.09
C MET A 225 18.43 -0.15 3.46
N VAL A 226 18.69 0.75 4.43
CA VAL A 226 20.04 0.98 4.98
C VAL A 226 20.59 -0.29 5.63
N TYR A 227 19.77 -1.00 6.41
CA TYR A 227 20.18 -2.26 7.02
C TYR A 227 20.50 -3.33 5.98
N ILE A 228 19.62 -3.53 5.00
CA ILE A 228 19.82 -4.52 3.93
C ILE A 228 21.09 -4.20 3.11
N ALA A 229 21.36 -2.91 2.87
CA ALA A 229 22.55 -2.48 2.13
C ALA A 229 23.85 -2.66 2.91
N THR A 230 23.87 -2.31 4.21
CA THR A 230 25.11 -2.22 5.02
C THR A 230 25.33 -3.43 5.93
N ALA A 231 24.29 -4.20 6.23
CA ALA A 231 24.27 -5.29 7.22
C ALA A 231 24.73 -4.86 8.64
N ARG A 232 24.62 -3.55 8.97
CA ARG A 232 25.04 -3.00 10.26
C ARG A 232 23.88 -2.74 11.19
N VAL A 233 23.71 -3.57 12.20
CA VAL A 233 22.69 -3.41 13.24
C VAL A 233 22.86 -2.10 14.02
N SER A 234 24.08 -1.59 14.15
CA SER A 234 24.36 -0.32 14.86
C SER A 234 23.59 0.87 14.25
N PHE A 235 23.44 0.91 12.93
CA PHE A 235 22.63 1.96 12.26
C PHE A 235 21.15 1.84 12.59
N VAL A 236 20.66 0.61 12.70
CA VAL A 236 19.25 0.35 13.09
C VAL A 236 19.03 0.81 14.53
N VAL A 237 19.90 0.44 15.45
CA VAL A 237 19.79 0.81 16.87
C VAL A 237 19.89 2.33 17.04
N ALA A 238 20.85 2.98 16.37
CA ALA A 238 20.99 4.44 16.43
C ALA A 238 19.76 5.15 15.85
N ALA A 239 19.25 4.69 14.71
CA ALA A 239 18.05 5.27 14.10
C ALA A 239 16.82 5.02 14.97
N LEU A 240 16.61 3.82 15.52
CA LEU A 240 15.49 3.58 16.44
C LEU A 240 15.59 4.47 17.68
N GLY A 241 16.79 4.69 18.24
CA GLY A 241 17.01 5.63 19.33
C GLY A 241 16.61 7.07 18.94
N LEU A 242 17.04 7.52 17.75
CA LEU A 242 16.66 8.82 17.21
C LEU A 242 15.13 8.92 16.96
N PHE A 243 14.52 7.85 16.49
CA PHE A 243 13.06 7.79 16.31
C PHE A 243 12.31 7.97 17.62
N VAL A 244 12.72 7.25 18.68
CA VAL A 244 12.10 7.37 20.02
C VAL A 244 12.26 8.79 20.56
N VAL A 245 13.47 9.35 20.52
CA VAL A 245 13.72 10.73 20.98
C VAL A 245 12.94 11.75 20.13
N GLY A 246 12.96 11.59 18.81
CA GLY A 246 12.23 12.47 17.88
C GLY A 246 10.71 12.39 18.07
N SER A 247 10.15 11.19 18.22
CA SER A 247 8.73 10.98 18.48
C SER A 247 8.31 11.62 19.80
N PHE A 248 9.11 11.45 20.86
CA PHE A 248 8.85 12.10 22.13
C PHE A 248 8.88 13.63 22.01
N ALA A 249 9.87 14.20 21.32
CA ALA A 249 9.96 15.65 21.09
C ALA A 249 8.74 16.16 20.30
N VAL A 250 8.30 15.43 19.25
CA VAL A 250 7.16 15.80 18.42
C VAL A 250 5.86 15.77 19.24
N THR A 251 5.66 14.80 20.13
CA THR A 251 4.48 14.78 21.02
C THR A 251 4.39 15.99 21.93
N GLN A 252 5.53 16.59 22.33
CA GLN A 252 5.53 17.80 23.18
C GLN A 252 5.16 19.07 22.44
N VAL A 253 5.37 19.12 21.12
CA VAL A 253 5.17 20.37 20.33
C VAL A 253 3.98 20.32 19.38
N THR A 254 3.39 19.14 19.16
CA THR A 254 2.30 18.93 18.19
C THR A 254 1.07 18.34 18.88
N PRO A 255 0.03 19.18 19.19
CA PRO A 255 -1.16 18.71 19.91
C PRO A 255 -1.88 17.54 19.24
N HIS A 256 -1.94 17.53 17.91
CA HIS A 256 -2.56 16.44 17.14
C HIS A 256 -1.85 15.08 17.29
N VAL A 257 -0.53 15.09 17.50
CA VAL A 257 0.24 13.85 17.76
C VAL A 257 0.01 13.38 19.18
N GLN A 258 0.00 14.31 20.12
CA GLN A 258 -0.29 14.02 21.52
C GLN A 258 -1.67 13.39 21.63
N GLU A 259 -2.70 13.95 21.01
CA GLU A 259 -4.06 13.39 20.98
C GLU A 259 -4.10 11.95 20.46
N ARG A 260 -3.38 11.66 19.37
CA ARG A 260 -3.29 10.29 18.82
C ARG A 260 -2.64 9.30 19.80
N VAL A 261 -1.61 9.73 20.53
CA VAL A 261 -0.94 8.93 21.55
C VAL A 261 -1.87 8.72 22.76
N ASP A 262 -2.57 9.75 23.20
CA ASP A 262 -3.52 9.67 24.32
C ASP A 262 -4.69 8.73 24.00
N VAL A 263 -5.26 8.83 22.81
CA VAL A 263 -6.31 7.92 22.31
C VAL A 263 -5.79 6.49 22.18
N TRP A 264 -4.54 6.30 21.75
CA TRP A 264 -3.94 4.97 21.67
C TRP A 264 -3.75 4.34 23.05
N LEU A 265 -3.32 5.13 24.05
CA LEU A 265 -3.12 4.65 25.41
C LEU A 265 -4.44 4.39 26.14
N ASP A 266 -5.41 5.31 26.03
CA ASP A 266 -6.72 5.18 26.66
C ASP A 266 -7.85 5.77 25.78
N PRO A 267 -8.38 5.00 24.82
CA PRO A 267 -9.46 5.47 23.95
C PRO A 267 -10.78 5.70 24.70
N TYR A 268 -10.97 5.08 25.87
CA TYR A 268 -12.23 5.23 26.64
C TYR A 268 -12.39 6.63 27.22
N LYS A 269 -11.29 7.32 27.59
CA LYS A 269 -11.34 8.72 28.02
C LYS A 269 -11.83 9.65 26.90
N HIS A 270 -11.66 9.25 25.65
CA HIS A 270 -12.03 10.00 24.45
C HIS A 270 -13.16 9.36 23.65
N ALA A 271 -14.01 8.55 24.32
CA ALA A 271 -15.02 7.71 23.66
C ALA A 271 -16.06 8.48 22.85
N GLN A 272 -16.33 9.76 23.18
CA GLN A 272 -17.28 10.62 22.47
C GLN A 272 -16.61 11.61 21.50
N SER A 273 -15.31 11.52 21.30
CA SER A 273 -14.50 12.42 20.45
C SER A 273 -13.54 11.62 19.58
N SER A 274 -12.26 11.94 19.63
CA SER A 274 -11.21 11.31 18.81
C SER A 274 -11.01 9.79 19.05
N GLY A 275 -11.39 9.26 20.22
CA GLY A 275 -11.37 7.83 20.53
C GLY A 275 -12.54 7.03 19.96
N TYR A 276 -13.62 7.70 19.52
CA TYR A 276 -14.82 7.04 19.03
C TYR A 276 -14.53 6.06 17.88
N GLN A 277 -13.78 6.51 16.87
CA GLN A 277 -13.48 5.71 15.68
C GLN A 277 -12.77 4.39 16.02
N ILE A 278 -11.74 4.46 16.87
CA ILE A 278 -10.97 3.27 17.25
C ILE A 278 -11.79 2.31 18.11
N LEU A 279 -12.63 2.81 19.01
CA LEU A 279 -13.52 1.98 19.83
C LEU A 279 -14.55 1.27 18.96
N GLN A 280 -15.21 1.98 18.04
CA GLN A 280 -16.18 1.36 17.14
C GLN A 280 -15.52 0.34 16.19
N SER A 281 -14.29 0.59 15.77
CA SER A 281 -13.49 -0.35 15.00
C SER A 281 -13.23 -1.64 15.79
N LEU A 282 -12.80 -1.53 17.06
CA LEU A 282 -12.56 -2.68 17.93
C LEU A 282 -13.86 -3.46 18.21
N TYR A 283 -14.98 -2.75 18.41
CA TYR A 283 -16.30 -3.40 18.60
C TYR A 283 -16.74 -4.13 17.32
N SER A 284 -16.50 -3.55 16.13
CA SER A 284 -16.79 -4.20 14.85
C SER A 284 -16.00 -5.50 14.68
N ILE A 285 -14.69 -5.48 14.97
CA ILE A 285 -13.83 -6.67 14.94
C ILE A 285 -14.33 -7.73 15.92
N ALA A 286 -14.65 -7.32 17.17
CA ALA A 286 -15.16 -8.22 18.20
C ALA A 286 -16.52 -8.84 17.82
N HIS A 287 -17.39 -8.05 17.19
CA HIS A 287 -18.70 -8.52 16.72
C HIS A 287 -18.60 -9.59 15.63
N GLY A 288 -17.55 -9.54 14.79
CA GLY A 288 -17.29 -10.57 13.78
C GLY A 288 -17.02 -11.96 14.36
N GLY A 289 -16.49 -12.06 15.57
CA GLY A 289 -16.21 -13.34 16.22
C GLY A 289 -15.29 -14.24 15.37
N PHE A 290 -15.54 -15.55 15.39
CA PHE A 290 -14.71 -16.51 14.66
C PHE A 290 -15.08 -16.61 13.17
N GLY A 291 -16.37 -16.71 12.84
CA GLY A 291 -16.85 -16.99 11.47
C GLY A 291 -17.37 -15.77 10.70
N GLY A 292 -17.49 -14.63 11.35
CA GLY A 292 -18.04 -13.42 10.76
C GLY A 292 -19.57 -13.35 10.77
N THR A 293 -20.10 -12.15 10.49
CA THR A 293 -21.55 -11.93 10.33
C THR A 293 -22.04 -12.31 8.93
N GLY A 294 -21.14 -12.60 8.01
CA GLY A 294 -21.39 -12.83 6.58
C GLY A 294 -21.16 -11.57 5.74
N LEU A 295 -20.68 -11.76 4.51
CA LEU A 295 -20.45 -10.67 3.55
C LEU A 295 -21.75 -9.90 3.31
N GLY A 296 -21.72 -8.60 3.45
CA GLY A 296 -22.88 -7.72 3.29
C GLY A 296 -23.75 -7.56 4.53
N HIS A 297 -23.49 -8.28 5.63
CA HIS A 297 -24.32 -8.28 6.85
C HIS A 297 -23.66 -7.58 8.05
N GLY A 298 -22.48 -7.01 7.89
CA GLY A 298 -21.87 -6.19 8.95
C GLY A 298 -22.67 -4.92 9.24
N ILE A 299 -22.56 -4.41 10.47
CA ILE A 299 -23.25 -3.19 10.92
C ILE A 299 -22.47 -1.97 10.42
N VAL A 300 -22.98 -1.30 9.39
CA VAL A 300 -22.34 -0.11 8.80
C VAL A 300 -22.96 1.18 9.32
N THR A 301 -24.30 1.16 9.49
CA THR A 301 -25.08 2.34 9.90
C THR A 301 -25.76 2.09 11.22
N GLY A 302 -25.76 3.09 12.09
CA GLY A 302 -26.52 3.10 13.33
C GLY A 302 -28.02 3.38 13.07
N PRO A 303 -28.83 3.36 14.17
CA PRO A 303 -30.28 3.57 14.08
C PRO A 303 -30.68 4.92 13.44
N THR A 304 -29.82 5.90 13.48
CA THR A 304 -30.05 7.25 12.93
C THR A 304 -29.52 7.41 11.49
N GLY A 305 -29.03 6.30 10.87
CA GLY A 305 -28.51 6.33 9.50
C GLY A 305 -27.06 6.83 9.36
N GLN A 306 -26.40 7.25 10.46
CA GLN A 306 -24.99 7.60 10.43
C GLN A 306 -24.11 6.36 10.36
N GLN A 307 -22.91 6.50 9.78
CA GLN A 307 -21.91 5.44 9.83
C GLN A 307 -21.49 5.17 11.28
N VAL A 308 -21.47 3.89 11.68
CA VAL A 308 -21.03 3.47 13.02
C VAL A 308 -19.53 3.71 13.19
N VAL A 309 -18.74 3.39 12.15
CA VAL A 309 -17.32 3.69 12.09
C VAL A 309 -17.11 4.73 11.00
N PRO A 310 -16.74 5.97 11.30
CA PRO A 310 -16.35 6.96 10.29
C PRO A 310 -15.17 6.46 9.47
N ASP A 311 -15.09 6.88 8.20
CA ASP A 311 -14.02 6.52 7.26
C ASP A 311 -13.80 5.00 7.07
N LEU A 312 -14.90 4.21 7.21
CA LEU A 312 -14.87 2.75 7.17
C LEU A 312 -14.33 2.19 5.85
N ASN A 313 -14.56 2.88 4.73
CA ASN A 313 -14.09 2.47 3.39
C ASN A 313 -12.64 2.84 3.08
N THR A 314 -12.00 3.66 3.91
CA THR A 314 -10.60 4.09 3.77
C THR A 314 -9.73 3.45 4.84
N ASP A 315 -9.64 4.09 6.00
CA ASP A 315 -8.70 3.75 7.07
C ASP A 315 -9.12 2.53 7.87
N PHE A 316 -10.42 2.26 7.98
CA PHE A 316 -10.99 1.19 8.80
C PHE A 316 -11.58 0.01 8.01
N ILE A 317 -11.28 -0.10 6.71
CA ILE A 317 -11.85 -1.15 5.86
C ILE A 317 -11.54 -2.57 6.37
N TYR A 318 -10.38 -2.76 7.01
CA TYR A 318 -10.03 -4.03 7.63
C TYR A 318 -10.95 -4.40 8.80
N SER A 319 -11.49 -3.41 9.53
CA SER A 319 -12.48 -3.67 10.59
C SER A 319 -13.80 -4.20 10.03
N ALA A 320 -14.25 -3.63 8.89
CA ALA A 320 -15.45 -4.12 8.20
C ALA A 320 -15.26 -5.55 7.68
N LEU A 321 -14.12 -5.82 7.04
CA LEU A 321 -13.76 -7.16 6.58
C LEU A 321 -13.66 -8.16 7.75
N ALA A 322 -13.07 -7.74 8.89
CA ALA A 322 -12.99 -8.58 10.09
C ALA A 322 -14.35 -8.83 10.73
N GLN A 323 -15.28 -7.85 10.67
CA GLN A 323 -16.65 -8.04 11.13
C GLN A 323 -17.41 -9.04 10.25
N GLU A 324 -17.29 -8.92 8.93
CA GLU A 324 -18.05 -9.73 7.99
C GLU A 324 -17.51 -11.13 7.78
N LEU A 325 -16.19 -11.27 7.75
CA LEU A 325 -15.49 -12.53 7.50
C LEU A 325 -15.00 -13.22 8.79
N GLY A 326 -15.10 -12.54 9.93
CA GLY A 326 -14.62 -13.03 11.21
C GLY A 326 -13.10 -13.16 11.28
N LEU A 327 -12.63 -13.78 12.36
CA LEU A 327 -11.20 -14.03 12.58
C LEU A 327 -10.57 -14.85 11.44
N VAL A 328 -11.30 -15.85 10.92
CA VAL A 328 -10.80 -16.73 9.85
C VAL A 328 -10.54 -15.92 8.58
N GLY A 329 -11.52 -15.10 8.14
CA GLY A 329 -11.35 -14.30 6.92
C GLY A 329 -10.35 -13.16 7.11
N ALA A 330 -10.35 -12.49 8.27
CA ALA A 330 -9.36 -11.46 8.59
C ALA A 330 -7.93 -12.03 8.58
N ALA A 331 -7.71 -13.19 9.17
CA ALA A 331 -6.43 -13.90 9.13
C ALA A 331 -6.06 -14.32 7.70
N ALA A 332 -7.00 -14.83 6.91
CA ALA A 332 -6.77 -15.21 5.51
C ALA A 332 -6.29 -14.01 4.65
N ILE A 333 -6.86 -12.83 4.87
CA ILE A 333 -6.40 -11.60 4.21
C ILE A 333 -4.97 -11.26 4.61
N LEU A 334 -4.61 -11.34 5.90
CA LEU A 334 -3.23 -11.11 6.35
C LEU A 334 -2.25 -12.16 5.79
N LEU A 335 -2.66 -13.41 5.70
CA LEU A 335 -1.87 -14.47 5.07
C LEU A 335 -1.65 -14.20 3.57
N LEU A 336 -2.63 -13.62 2.87
CA LEU A 336 -2.49 -13.21 1.48
C LEU A 336 -1.45 -12.07 1.33
N TYR A 337 -1.48 -11.05 2.22
CA TYR A 337 -0.45 -10.02 2.28
C TYR A 337 0.92 -10.61 2.56
N MET A 338 1.01 -11.53 3.53
CA MET A 338 2.27 -12.19 3.88
C MET A 338 2.80 -13.02 2.71
N ALA A 339 1.94 -13.74 1.98
CA ALA A 339 2.33 -14.49 0.79
C ALA A 339 2.89 -13.59 -0.31
N PHE A 340 2.26 -12.42 -0.54
CA PHE A 340 2.76 -11.42 -1.48
C PHE A 340 4.15 -10.91 -1.09
N VAL A 341 4.33 -10.54 0.19
CA VAL A 341 5.60 -10.05 0.74
C VAL A 341 6.69 -11.12 0.64
N LEU A 342 6.39 -12.36 1.00
CA LEU A 342 7.33 -13.48 0.88
C LEU A 342 7.80 -13.67 -0.56
N ARG A 343 6.89 -13.60 -1.55
CA ARG A 343 7.27 -13.63 -2.97
C ARG A 343 8.18 -12.48 -3.35
N GLY A 344 7.87 -11.26 -2.89
CA GLY A 344 8.74 -10.10 -3.12
C GLY A 344 10.14 -10.26 -2.55
N PHE A 345 10.29 -10.79 -1.33
CA PHE A 345 11.61 -11.09 -0.76
C PHE A 345 12.33 -12.25 -1.46
N GLN A 346 11.61 -13.28 -1.90
CA GLN A 346 12.20 -14.35 -2.72
C GLN A 346 12.78 -13.79 -4.02
N ILE A 347 12.08 -12.86 -4.67
CA ILE A 347 12.57 -12.15 -5.86
C ILE A 347 13.81 -11.32 -5.52
N ALA A 348 13.83 -10.63 -4.36
CA ALA A 348 15.01 -9.89 -3.93
C ALA A 348 16.22 -10.80 -3.68
N LEU A 349 16.02 -11.99 -3.15
CA LEU A 349 17.09 -12.98 -2.93
C LEU A 349 17.58 -13.58 -4.24
N ALA A 350 16.70 -13.84 -5.20
CA ALA A 350 17.03 -14.38 -6.51
C ALA A 350 17.70 -13.35 -7.45
N ALA A 351 17.54 -12.04 -7.16
CA ALA A 351 18.16 -10.98 -7.95
C ALA A 351 19.68 -11.07 -7.90
N THR A 352 20.34 -10.98 -9.05
CA THR A 352 21.79 -11.17 -9.19
C THR A 352 22.60 -9.91 -8.97
N ASP A 353 22.03 -8.74 -9.21
CA ASP A 353 22.69 -7.45 -9.03
C ASP A 353 22.17 -6.68 -7.81
N GLY A 354 23.04 -5.85 -7.22
CA GLY A 354 22.76 -5.16 -5.96
C GLY A 354 21.64 -4.13 -6.04
N PHE A 355 21.43 -3.48 -7.21
CA PHE A 355 20.33 -2.53 -7.39
C PHE A 355 18.99 -3.26 -7.39
N SER A 356 18.86 -4.33 -8.19
CA SER A 356 17.64 -5.15 -8.25
C SER A 356 17.29 -5.77 -6.90
N LYS A 357 18.31 -6.25 -6.17
CA LYS A 357 18.16 -6.80 -4.81
C LYS A 357 17.58 -5.77 -3.85
N LEU A 358 18.15 -4.58 -3.80
CA LEU A 358 17.71 -3.50 -2.92
C LEU A 358 16.34 -2.94 -3.34
N LEU A 359 16.09 -2.83 -4.66
CA LEU A 359 14.82 -2.35 -5.17
C LEU A 359 13.68 -3.32 -4.80
N ALA A 360 13.85 -4.62 -5.09
CA ALA A 360 12.84 -5.62 -4.75
C ALA A 360 12.60 -5.72 -3.24
N ALA A 361 13.67 -5.68 -2.44
CA ALA A 361 13.56 -5.70 -0.99
C ALA A 361 12.86 -4.44 -0.44
N GLY A 362 13.19 -3.26 -0.97
CA GLY A 362 12.57 -1.99 -0.58
C GLY A 362 11.07 -1.93 -0.93
N LEU A 363 10.70 -2.35 -2.14
CA LEU A 363 9.30 -2.43 -2.57
C LEU A 363 8.51 -3.42 -1.68
N SER A 364 9.07 -4.60 -1.44
CA SER A 364 8.43 -5.64 -0.61
C SER A 364 8.29 -5.21 0.84
N PHE A 365 9.34 -4.61 1.41
CA PHE A 365 9.30 -4.09 2.78
C PHE A 365 8.31 -2.93 2.90
N GLY A 366 8.30 -1.99 1.94
CA GLY A 366 7.36 -0.88 1.94
C GLY A 366 5.90 -1.35 1.94
N PHE A 367 5.59 -2.37 1.14
CA PHE A 367 4.26 -3.00 1.12
C PHE A 367 3.92 -3.70 2.43
N ALA A 368 4.87 -4.48 2.98
CA ALA A 368 4.71 -5.17 4.26
C ALA A 368 4.50 -4.19 5.42
N PHE A 369 5.34 -3.16 5.49
CA PHE A 369 5.32 -2.21 6.59
C PHE A 369 4.09 -1.31 6.53
N GLN A 370 3.63 -0.91 5.34
CA GLN A 370 2.36 -0.19 5.18
C GLN A 370 1.18 -1.05 5.68
N THR A 371 1.13 -2.33 5.31
CA THR A 371 0.10 -3.26 5.80
C THR A 371 0.16 -3.40 7.33
N PHE A 372 1.36 -3.54 7.90
CA PHE A 372 1.53 -3.62 9.35
C PHE A 372 1.07 -2.35 10.06
N VAL A 373 1.43 -1.18 9.54
CA VAL A 373 1.10 0.11 10.17
C VAL A 373 -0.41 0.34 10.18
N ILE A 374 -1.13 0.01 9.09
CA ILE A 374 -2.58 0.21 9.08
C ILE A 374 -3.31 -0.80 9.96
N VAL A 375 -3.00 -2.08 9.82
CA VAL A 375 -3.66 -3.12 10.63
C VAL A 375 -3.29 -2.98 12.11
N GLY A 376 -2.02 -2.67 12.41
CA GLY A 376 -1.55 -2.39 13.76
C GLY A 376 -2.23 -1.17 14.39
N GLY A 377 -2.50 -0.12 13.61
CA GLY A 377 -3.27 1.04 14.04
C GLY A 377 -4.72 0.69 14.38
N ILE A 378 -5.40 -0.04 13.50
CA ILE A 378 -6.79 -0.49 13.66
C ILE A 378 -6.95 -1.41 14.87
N THR A 379 -5.99 -2.31 15.09
CA THR A 379 -5.99 -3.27 16.21
C THR A 379 -5.36 -2.70 17.49
N ARG A 380 -5.00 -1.42 17.49
CA ARG A 380 -4.40 -0.73 18.65
C ARG A 380 -3.04 -1.29 19.08
N VAL A 381 -2.30 -1.96 18.19
CA VAL A 381 -0.90 -2.35 18.44
C VAL A 381 0.03 -1.15 18.41
N ILE A 382 -0.26 -0.19 17.52
CA ILE A 382 0.42 1.11 17.39
C ILE A 382 -0.62 2.24 17.30
N PRO A 383 -0.24 3.52 17.47
CA PRO A 383 -1.14 4.65 17.24
C PRO A 383 -1.69 4.66 15.80
N LEU A 384 -2.95 5.05 15.64
CA LEU A 384 -3.60 5.15 14.32
C LEU A 384 -2.91 6.18 13.44
N THR A 385 -2.63 5.82 12.19
CA THR A 385 -1.81 6.62 11.27
C THR A 385 -2.59 7.26 10.11
N GLY A 386 -3.76 6.73 9.72
CA GLY A 386 -4.56 7.27 8.62
C GLY A 386 -3.96 7.04 7.24
N ILE A 387 -3.21 5.95 7.04
CA ILE A 387 -2.74 5.51 5.72
C ILE A 387 -3.66 4.41 5.16
N THR A 388 -3.61 4.19 3.84
CA THR A 388 -4.48 3.22 3.17
C THR A 388 -3.91 1.81 3.20
N LEU A 389 -4.78 0.79 3.32
CA LEU A 389 -4.41 -0.62 3.17
C LEU A 389 -4.20 -0.93 1.68
N PRO A 390 -2.99 -1.37 1.26
CA PRO A 390 -2.65 -1.55 -0.14
C PRO A 390 -3.67 -2.40 -0.91
N PHE A 391 -4.13 -1.95 -2.08
CA PHE A 391 -5.14 -2.56 -2.94
C PHE A 391 -6.56 -2.67 -2.36
N VAL A 392 -6.74 -2.68 -1.05
CA VAL A 392 -8.04 -2.95 -0.39
C VAL A 392 -8.78 -1.67 -0.04
N SER A 393 -8.11 -0.68 0.58
CA SER A 393 -8.75 0.59 0.95
C SER A 393 -9.17 1.40 -0.29
N TYR A 394 -10.23 2.19 -0.11
CA TYR A 394 -10.57 3.23 -1.06
C TYR A 394 -9.44 4.26 -1.13
N GLY A 395 -8.76 4.33 -2.28
CA GLY A 395 -7.61 5.23 -2.45
C GLY A 395 -6.95 5.04 -3.81
N GLY A 396 -7.31 5.89 -4.77
CA GLY A 396 -6.85 5.76 -6.15
C GLY A 396 -5.33 5.81 -6.31
N SER A 397 -4.68 6.76 -5.66
CA SER A 397 -3.22 6.94 -5.74
C SER A 397 -2.46 5.74 -5.20
N SER A 398 -2.95 5.16 -4.09
CA SER A 398 -2.38 3.97 -3.49
C SER A 398 -2.48 2.77 -4.43
N VAL A 399 -3.64 2.58 -5.08
CA VAL A 399 -3.82 1.52 -6.08
C VAL A 399 -2.82 1.66 -7.23
N VAL A 400 -2.68 2.85 -7.81
CA VAL A 400 -1.74 3.10 -8.91
C VAL A 400 -0.30 2.84 -8.47
N ALA A 401 0.12 3.35 -7.30
CA ALA A 401 1.45 3.12 -6.76
C ALA A 401 1.74 1.63 -6.53
N ASN A 402 0.76 0.88 -6.02
CA ASN A 402 0.92 -0.56 -5.80
C ASN A 402 0.97 -1.35 -7.11
N PHE A 403 0.26 -0.92 -8.18
CA PHE A 403 0.44 -1.53 -9.51
C PHE A 403 1.83 -1.27 -10.09
N LEU A 404 2.41 -0.08 -9.87
CA LEU A 404 3.81 0.20 -10.25
C LEU A 404 4.79 -0.67 -9.45
N LEU A 405 4.52 -0.91 -8.17
CA LEU A 405 5.28 -1.82 -7.33
C LEU A 405 5.25 -3.25 -7.89
N VAL A 406 4.06 -3.76 -8.24
CA VAL A 406 3.91 -5.09 -8.87
C VAL A 406 4.69 -5.18 -10.18
N ALA A 407 4.59 -4.15 -11.04
CA ALA A 407 5.35 -4.10 -12.28
C ALA A 407 6.87 -4.16 -12.02
N GLY A 408 7.36 -3.41 -11.05
CA GLY A 408 8.77 -3.43 -10.65
C GLY A 408 9.23 -4.81 -10.19
N LEU A 409 8.48 -5.48 -9.30
CA LEU A 409 8.79 -6.83 -8.85
C LEU A 409 8.75 -7.86 -9.99
N MET A 410 7.78 -7.75 -10.91
CA MET A 410 7.69 -8.66 -12.06
C MET A 410 8.85 -8.47 -13.04
N LEU A 411 9.32 -7.24 -13.27
CA LEU A 411 10.50 -6.96 -14.10
C LEU A 411 11.76 -7.60 -13.50
N ILE A 412 11.95 -7.43 -12.18
CA ILE A 412 13.11 -8.00 -11.46
C ILE A 412 13.05 -9.53 -11.50
N SER A 413 11.89 -10.11 -11.19
CA SER A 413 11.68 -11.56 -11.24
C SER A 413 11.93 -12.15 -12.62
N HIS A 414 11.42 -11.50 -13.67
CA HIS A 414 11.65 -11.92 -15.05
C HIS A 414 13.14 -12.03 -15.38
N ARG A 415 13.91 -11.00 -14.98
CA ARG A 415 15.36 -10.98 -15.25
C ARG A 415 16.10 -12.03 -14.45
N ALA A 416 15.77 -12.22 -13.16
CA ALA A 416 16.39 -13.24 -12.32
C ALA A 416 16.17 -14.64 -12.91
N ASN A 417 14.91 -14.99 -13.23
CA ASN A 417 14.57 -16.31 -13.79
C ASN A 417 15.15 -16.51 -15.20
N ARG A 418 15.34 -15.44 -15.99
CA ARG A 418 15.99 -15.54 -17.31
C ARG A 418 17.47 -15.89 -17.20
N GLN A 419 18.15 -15.38 -16.18
CA GLN A 419 19.55 -15.66 -15.94
C GLN A 419 19.76 -17.09 -15.43
N GLU A 420 18.86 -17.60 -14.57
CA GLU A 420 18.89 -18.99 -14.12
C GLU A 420 18.60 -19.98 -15.27
N ALA A 421 17.76 -19.62 -16.23
CA ALA A 421 17.42 -20.49 -17.37
C ALA A 421 18.49 -20.49 -18.49
N GLY A 422 19.40 -19.51 -18.52
CA GLY A 422 20.44 -19.36 -19.54
C GLY A 422 21.85 -19.74 -19.08
N GLY A 423 22.05 -20.08 -17.79
CA GLY A 423 23.29 -20.58 -17.21
C GLY A 423 23.19 -22.07 -16.95
#